data_1212cdf0722d3db350bf5f22668009e3
#
_entry.id   1212cdf0722d3db350bf5f22668009e3
#
_cell.length_a   1.000
_cell.length_b   1.000
_cell.length_c   1.000
_cell.angle_alpha   90.00
_cell.angle_beta   90.00
_cell.angle_gamma   90.00
#
_symmetry.space_group_name_H-M   'P 1'
#
loop_
_entity.id
_entity.type
_entity.pdbx_description
1 polymer ?
#
loop_
_entity_poly.entity_id
_entity_poly.type
_entity_poly.pdbx_seq_one_letter_code
_entity_poly.pdbx_strand_id
1 'polypeptide(L)'
;MDAGQLETILRNTPVNRVEKVEVMYSAPPEYHVRGAAINMILKHSNDYSFQGEISANYKNQYFNDGGMNGNFRLSTPKMAFDVMYGANNVKKMEYIDLDSKHTLKGELHNIIQNEQLRSKYWKHDLRVAFEYNFNNKNNINIAYTGSYTPDQYNNSRTSGNYQTSNVDKYIDNQMRNITLQYHSGFGLDIGGDYTYYTSNNAQRLYADYQDGSQSSFSMVGGQKIDRYSIYADQKQSLSKGWNLGYGISYRFAKDLDFQTYDKVTGNIQTQNTYSNLREQTDRKAHV
;
A
#
# COMPACT_ATOMS: atom_id res chain seq x y z
N MET A 1 5.19 0.41 0.62
CA MET A 1 4.12 1.27 1.17
C MET A 1 3.15 1.54 0.04
N ASP A 2 1.86 1.32 0.23
CA ASP A 2 0.85 1.68 -0.76
C ASP A 2 0.51 3.19 -0.70
N ALA A 3 -0.18 3.70 -1.73
CA ALA A 3 -0.54 5.13 -1.80
C ALA A 3 -1.43 5.57 -0.63
N GLY A 4 -2.33 4.70 -0.15
CA GLY A 4 -3.21 5.01 0.97
C GLY A 4 -2.49 5.07 2.31
N GLN A 5 -1.46 4.25 2.50
CA GLN A 5 -0.60 4.33 3.68
C GLN A 5 0.23 5.62 3.68
N LEU A 6 0.78 5.98 2.51
CA LEU A 6 1.50 7.24 2.35
C LEU A 6 0.58 8.43 2.66
N GLU A 7 -0.64 8.43 2.12
CA GLU A 7 -1.63 9.47 2.40
C GLU A 7 -1.94 9.57 3.91
N THR A 8 -2.12 8.43 4.58
CA THR A 8 -2.39 8.40 6.02
C THR A 8 -1.21 8.99 6.82
N ILE A 9 0.03 8.64 6.48
CA ILE A 9 1.22 9.20 7.14
C ILE A 9 1.31 10.71 6.90
N LEU A 10 1.10 11.17 5.67
CA LEU A 10 1.17 12.58 5.32
C LEU A 10 0.09 13.39 6.04
N ARG A 11 -1.14 12.90 6.08
CA ARG A 11 -2.25 13.55 6.80
C ARG A 11 -2.01 13.65 8.30
N ASN A 12 -1.39 12.63 8.88
CA ASN A 12 -1.15 12.53 10.33
C ASN A 12 0.20 13.13 10.76
N THR A 13 0.98 13.70 9.84
CA THR A 13 2.24 14.36 10.18
C THR A 13 2.03 15.89 10.22
N PRO A 14 2.07 16.52 11.38
CA PRO A 14 1.92 17.98 11.49
C PRO A 14 3.00 18.72 10.71
N VAL A 15 2.63 19.75 9.97
CA VAL A 15 3.56 20.51 9.09
C VAL A 15 4.71 21.13 9.87
N ASN A 16 4.47 21.59 11.11
CA ASN A 16 5.49 22.17 11.97
C ASN A 16 6.59 21.18 12.37
N ARG A 17 6.36 19.88 12.22
CA ARG A 17 7.35 18.80 12.47
C ARG A 17 8.21 18.49 11.25
N VAL A 18 7.80 18.91 10.08
CA VAL A 18 8.54 18.66 8.86
C VAL A 18 9.65 19.69 8.73
N GLU A 19 10.89 19.22 8.60
CA GLU A 19 12.04 20.07 8.31
C GLU A 19 12.17 20.25 6.80
N LYS A 20 12.09 19.14 6.05
CA LYS A 20 12.29 19.12 4.61
C LYS A 20 11.53 17.94 3.99
N VAL A 21 11.03 18.16 2.80
CA VAL A 21 10.51 17.09 1.93
C VAL A 21 11.36 17.04 0.67
N GLU A 22 11.93 15.89 0.37
CA GLU A 22 12.70 15.65 -0.84
C GLU A 22 11.89 14.77 -1.78
N VAL A 23 11.63 15.26 -2.97
CA VAL A 23 10.94 14.53 -4.03
C VAL A 23 11.99 14.11 -5.05
N MET A 24 12.16 12.81 -5.22
CA MET A 24 13.15 12.22 -6.13
C MET A 24 12.41 11.46 -7.22
N TYR A 25 12.57 11.87 -8.48
CA TYR A 25 11.99 11.15 -9.63
C TYR A 25 12.70 9.84 -9.91
N SER A 26 13.97 9.76 -9.53
CA SER A 26 14.80 8.54 -9.52
C SER A 26 15.56 8.52 -8.22
N ALA A 27 15.16 7.64 -7.31
CA ALA A 27 15.83 7.54 -6.03
C ALA A 27 17.28 7.05 -6.21
N PRO A 28 18.26 7.72 -5.59
CA PRO A 28 19.63 7.23 -5.53
C PRO A 28 19.70 5.83 -4.93
N PRO A 29 20.69 5.01 -5.32
CA PRO A 29 20.83 3.62 -4.84
C PRO A 29 20.84 3.46 -3.32
N GLU A 30 21.32 4.45 -2.61
CA GLU A 30 21.41 4.51 -1.13
C GLU A 30 20.07 4.50 -0.42
N TYR A 31 18.97 4.84 -1.12
CA TYR A 31 17.62 4.73 -0.57
C TYR A 31 17.00 3.33 -0.71
N HIS A 32 17.70 2.41 -1.41
CA HIS A 32 17.28 1.02 -1.61
C HIS A 32 15.86 0.84 -2.19
N VAL A 33 15.34 1.88 -2.87
CA VAL A 33 14.05 1.86 -3.58
C VAL A 33 14.25 2.03 -5.08
N ARG A 34 13.29 1.56 -5.85
CA ARG A 34 13.30 1.72 -7.32
C ARG A 34 12.28 2.79 -7.72
N GLY A 35 12.67 3.68 -8.64
CA GLY A 35 11.79 4.70 -9.19
C GLY A 35 11.72 5.96 -8.34
N ALA A 36 10.56 6.62 -8.34
CA ALA A 36 10.35 7.85 -7.59
C ALA A 36 10.25 7.57 -6.09
N ALA A 37 10.78 8.48 -5.28
CA ALA A 37 10.69 8.43 -3.83
C ALA A 37 10.38 9.80 -3.23
N ILE A 38 9.70 9.79 -2.10
CA ILE A 38 9.50 10.98 -1.26
C ILE A 38 10.17 10.69 0.08
N ASN A 39 11.16 11.50 0.42
CA ASN A 39 11.83 11.46 1.70
C ASN A 39 11.37 12.64 2.55
N MET A 40 10.72 12.36 3.67
CA MET A 40 10.27 13.38 4.60
C MET A 40 11.20 13.39 5.80
N ILE A 41 11.96 14.47 5.95
CA ILE A 41 12.86 14.69 7.06
C ILE A 41 12.10 15.44 8.14
N LEU A 42 12.04 14.85 9.32
CA LEU A 42 11.40 15.45 10.47
C LEU A 42 12.41 16.22 11.31
N LYS A 43 11.99 17.35 11.89
CA LYS A 43 12.83 18.13 12.79
C LYS A 43 13.28 17.29 13.98
N HIS A 44 14.56 17.31 14.25
CA HIS A 44 15.12 16.74 15.45
C HIS A 44 14.90 17.72 16.61
N SER A 45 14.40 17.24 17.73
CA SER A 45 14.26 18.03 18.94
C SER A 45 15.33 17.63 19.94
N ASN A 46 16.16 18.60 20.36
CA ASN A 46 17.14 18.39 21.43
C ASN A 46 16.50 18.51 22.83
N ASP A 47 15.20 18.80 22.89
CA ASP A 47 14.48 19.03 24.13
C ASP A 47 13.48 17.90 24.40
N TYR A 48 13.10 17.76 25.65
CA TYR A 48 11.97 16.93 26.03
C TYR A 48 10.69 17.55 25.48
N SER A 49 10.02 16.82 24.61
CA SER A 49 8.75 17.27 24.05
C SER A 49 7.74 16.14 23.96
N PHE A 50 6.52 16.53 24.20
CA PHE A 50 5.35 15.69 24.03
C PHE A 50 4.38 16.39 23.08
N GLN A 51 3.97 15.71 22.03
CA GLN A 51 3.05 16.24 21.04
C GLN A 51 2.02 15.16 20.71
N GLY A 52 0.78 15.57 20.54
CA GLY A 52 -0.27 14.68 20.11
C GLY A 52 -1.38 15.45 19.42
N GLU A 53 -2.06 14.79 18.53
CA GLU A 53 -3.22 15.29 17.82
C GLU A 53 -4.24 14.16 17.67
N ILE A 54 -5.50 14.49 17.88
CA ILE A 54 -6.62 13.60 17.57
C ILE A 54 -7.54 14.38 16.65
N SER A 55 -7.89 13.77 15.52
CA SER A 55 -8.84 14.32 14.57
C SER A 55 -9.97 13.34 14.32
N ALA A 56 -11.16 13.86 14.10
CA ALA A 56 -12.30 13.09 13.66
C ALA A 56 -12.92 13.77 12.45
N ASN A 57 -13.38 12.97 11.51
CA ASN A 57 -14.09 13.45 10.34
C ASN A 57 -15.41 12.72 10.19
N TYR A 58 -16.39 13.44 9.71
CA TYR A 58 -17.70 12.91 9.34
C TYR A 58 -18.06 13.42 7.95
N LYS A 59 -18.56 12.55 7.12
CA LYS A 59 -19.03 12.87 5.78
C LYS A 59 -20.39 12.23 5.54
N ASN A 60 -21.28 13.02 4.96
CA ASN A 60 -22.59 12.53 4.51
C ASN A 60 -22.78 13.01 3.06
N GLN A 61 -22.69 12.08 2.11
CA GLN A 61 -22.98 12.35 0.69
C GLN A 61 -24.13 11.45 0.23
N TYR A 62 -23.93 10.13 0.18
CA TYR A 62 -24.97 9.10 -0.03
C TYR A 62 -25.15 8.24 1.22
N PHE A 63 -24.09 8.12 1.99
CA PHE A 63 -24.03 7.36 3.22
C PHE A 63 -23.30 8.17 4.29
N ASN A 64 -23.62 7.85 5.54
CA ASN A 64 -22.84 8.33 6.66
C ASN A 64 -21.52 7.56 6.71
N ASP A 65 -20.41 8.23 6.51
CA ASP A 65 -19.08 7.69 6.71
C ASP A 65 -18.25 8.62 7.61
N GLY A 66 -17.11 8.17 8.06
CA GLY A 66 -16.23 8.98 8.88
C GLY A 66 -15.13 8.16 9.54
N GLY A 67 -14.29 8.84 10.28
CA GLY A 67 -13.17 8.20 10.92
C GLY A 67 -12.57 9.03 12.05
N MET A 68 -11.64 8.39 12.74
CA MET A 68 -10.80 9.01 13.75
C MET A 68 -9.35 8.71 13.45
N ASN A 69 -8.50 9.70 13.60
CA ASN A 69 -7.07 9.56 13.46
C ASN A 69 -6.40 10.21 14.67
N GLY A 70 -5.35 9.57 15.16
CA GLY A 70 -4.54 10.09 16.26
C GLY A 70 -3.07 9.91 15.97
N ASN A 71 -2.28 10.87 16.36
CA ASN A 71 -0.83 10.77 16.39
C ASN A 71 -0.30 11.22 17.76
N PHE A 72 0.80 10.62 18.13
CA PHE A 72 1.46 10.87 19.40
C PHE A 72 2.97 10.77 19.19
N ARG A 73 3.72 11.74 19.70
CA ARG A 73 5.18 11.73 19.73
C ARG A 73 5.71 12.13 21.09
N LEU A 74 6.59 11.32 21.60
CA LEU A 74 7.47 11.64 22.71
C LEU A 74 8.89 11.79 22.18
N SER A 75 9.53 12.91 22.49
CA SER A 75 10.93 13.14 22.15
C SER A 75 11.74 13.51 23.37
N THR A 76 12.95 13.02 23.42
CA THR A 76 14.01 13.40 24.37
C THR A 76 15.29 13.66 23.57
N PRO A 77 16.37 14.20 24.17
CA PRO A 77 17.64 14.38 23.48
C PRO A 77 18.24 13.10 22.88
N LYS A 78 17.85 11.93 23.39
CA LYS A 78 18.41 10.64 22.95
C LYS A 78 17.44 9.74 22.24
N MET A 79 16.14 9.94 22.40
CA MET A 79 15.14 9.04 21.81
C MET A 79 13.91 9.79 21.32
N ALA A 80 13.27 9.23 20.31
CA ALA A 80 11.94 9.61 19.89
C ALA A 80 11.06 8.37 19.73
N PHE A 81 9.81 8.50 20.13
CA PHE A 81 8.80 7.47 20.00
C PHE A 81 7.57 8.08 19.33
N ASP A 82 7.15 7.51 18.21
CA ASP A 82 5.98 7.94 17.45
C ASP A 82 4.95 6.83 17.36
N VAL A 83 3.69 7.18 17.60
CA VAL A 83 2.54 6.29 17.32
C VAL A 83 1.54 7.07 16.48
N MET A 84 1.06 6.46 15.40
CA MET A 84 -0.04 6.96 14.59
C MET A 84 -1.06 5.84 14.43
N TYR A 85 -2.33 6.15 14.64
CA TYR A 85 -3.42 5.21 14.41
C TYR A 85 -4.58 5.92 13.74
N GLY A 86 -5.14 5.27 12.72
CA GLY A 86 -6.34 5.71 12.03
C GLY A 86 -7.35 4.57 11.91
N ALA A 87 -8.62 4.89 12.15
CA ALA A 87 -9.75 4.00 11.93
C ALA A 87 -10.82 4.74 11.13
N ASN A 88 -11.07 4.30 9.90
CA ASN A 88 -11.97 4.96 8.98
C ASN A 88 -13.04 4.00 8.47
N ASN A 89 -14.31 4.35 8.70
CA ASN A 89 -15.45 3.70 8.08
C ASN A 89 -15.70 4.36 6.73
N VAL A 90 -15.53 3.62 5.65
CA VAL A 90 -15.67 4.11 4.29
C VAL A 90 -16.92 3.52 3.67
N LYS A 91 -17.79 4.39 3.17
CA LYS A 91 -18.97 4.01 2.39
C LYS A 91 -19.03 4.88 1.15
N LYS A 92 -18.90 4.27 -0.03
CA LYS A 92 -18.88 4.96 -1.31
C LYS A 92 -20.02 4.47 -2.20
N MET A 93 -20.48 5.37 -3.06
CA MET A 93 -21.29 5.05 -4.23
C MET A 93 -20.68 5.77 -5.43
N GLU A 94 -20.42 5.02 -6.48
CA GLU A 94 -19.87 5.53 -7.74
C GLU A 94 -20.83 5.15 -8.87
N TYR A 95 -21.02 6.05 -9.82
CA TYR A 95 -21.77 5.83 -11.05
C TYR A 95 -20.81 5.92 -12.21
N ILE A 96 -20.82 4.92 -13.06
CA ILE A 96 -19.93 4.83 -14.22
C ILE A 96 -20.81 4.60 -15.45
N ASP A 97 -20.72 5.52 -16.40
CA ASP A 97 -21.38 5.41 -17.69
C ASP A 97 -20.35 4.99 -18.73
N LEU A 98 -20.59 3.89 -19.41
CA LEU A 98 -19.74 3.34 -20.45
C LEU A 98 -20.47 3.40 -21.78
N ASP A 99 -19.88 4.06 -22.77
CA ASP A 99 -20.26 3.97 -24.18
C ASP A 99 -19.04 3.48 -24.97
N SER A 100 -19.13 2.26 -25.49
CA SER A 100 -18.03 1.62 -26.20
C SER A 100 -18.50 1.00 -27.53
N LYS A 101 -17.67 1.14 -28.55
CA LYS A 101 -17.92 0.61 -29.90
C LYS A 101 -16.93 -0.49 -30.22
N HIS A 102 -17.45 -1.66 -30.53
CA HIS A 102 -16.66 -2.83 -30.87
C HIS A 102 -17.00 -3.31 -32.27
N THR A 103 -15.99 -3.61 -33.07
CA THR A 103 -16.19 -4.26 -34.36
C THR A 103 -15.89 -5.75 -34.22
N LEU A 104 -16.91 -6.59 -34.41
CA LEU A 104 -16.79 -8.03 -34.37
C LEU A 104 -17.24 -8.61 -35.70
N LYS A 105 -16.37 -9.36 -36.39
CA LYS A 105 -16.66 -9.96 -37.72
C LYS A 105 -17.16 -8.95 -38.77
N GLY A 106 -16.70 -7.69 -38.69
CA GLY A 106 -17.11 -6.62 -39.59
C GLY A 106 -18.39 -5.86 -39.21
N GLU A 107 -19.10 -6.28 -38.17
CA GLU A 107 -20.29 -5.61 -37.64
C GLU A 107 -19.91 -4.70 -36.45
N LEU A 108 -20.49 -3.52 -36.41
CA LEU A 108 -20.30 -2.54 -35.35
C LEU A 108 -21.33 -2.78 -34.23
N HIS A 109 -20.83 -3.09 -33.04
CA HIS A 109 -21.61 -3.26 -31.83
C HIS A 109 -21.40 -2.03 -30.91
N ASN A 110 -22.46 -1.32 -30.61
CA ASN A 110 -22.43 -0.23 -29.63
C ASN A 110 -22.93 -0.75 -28.27
N ILE A 111 -22.06 -0.73 -27.27
CA ILE A 111 -22.36 -1.18 -25.91
C ILE A 111 -22.49 0.03 -25.02
N ILE A 112 -23.70 0.29 -24.54
CA ILE A 112 -24.02 1.34 -23.57
C ILE A 112 -24.37 0.68 -22.25
N GLN A 113 -23.63 1.01 -21.19
CA GLN A 113 -23.83 0.43 -19.87
C GLN A 113 -23.73 1.51 -18.80
N ASN A 114 -24.58 1.40 -17.79
CA ASN A 114 -24.52 2.19 -16.57
C ASN A 114 -24.19 1.25 -15.41
N GLU A 115 -23.14 1.56 -14.66
CA GLU A 115 -22.73 0.81 -13.49
C GLU A 115 -22.93 1.64 -12.23
N GLN A 116 -23.49 1.03 -11.20
CA GLN A 116 -23.55 1.55 -9.85
C GLN A 116 -22.69 0.68 -8.95
N LEU A 117 -21.57 1.23 -8.48
CA LEU A 117 -20.66 0.57 -7.55
C LEU A 117 -20.89 1.10 -6.13
N ARG A 118 -21.16 0.20 -5.20
CA ARG A 118 -21.26 0.47 -3.77
C ARG A 118 -20.10 -0.22 -3.05
N SER A 119 -19.36 0.53 -2.22
CA SER A 119 -18.29 -0.01 -1.38
C SER A 119 -18.54 0.31 0.08
N LYS A 120 -18.29 -0.66 0.96
CA LYS A 120 -18.39 -0.51 2.41
C LYS A 120 -17.27 -1.29 3.10
N TYR A 121 -16.48 -0.61 3.93
CA TYR A 121 -15.40 -1.24 4.71
C TYR A 121 -14.94 -0.37 5.87
N TRP A 122 -14.24 -0.99 6.82
CA TRP A 122 -13.37 -0.33 7.77
C TRP A 122 -11.93 -0.42 7.30
N LYS A 123 -11.19 0.67 7.43
CA LYS A 123 -9.74 0.69 7.21
C LYS A 123 -9.05 1.11 8.48
N HIS A 124 -8.06 0.32 8.90
CA HIS A 124 -7.21 0.58 10.06
C HIS A 124 -5.78 0.74 9.60
N ASP A 125 -5.15 1.85 9.97
CA ASP A 125 -3.74 2.12 9.69
C ASP A 125 -3.03 2.35 11.02
N LEU A 126 -1.89 1.68 11.22
CA LEU A 126 -1.05 1.80 12.41
C LEU A 126 0.40 2.03 12.00
N ARG A 127 1.03 3.01 12.62
CA ARG A 127 2.48 3.16 12.58
C ARG A 127 3.00 3.33 14.00
N VAL A 128 4.06 2.60 14.34
CA VAL A 128 4.85 2.76 15.55
C VAL A 128 6.29 2.91 15.13
N ALA A 129 6.98 3.94 15.59
CA ALA A 129 8.38 4.16 15.29
C ALA A 129 9.16 4.53 16.55
N PHE A 130 10.36 4.04 16.64
CA PHE A 130 11.31 4.30 17.71
C PHE A 130 12.66 4.66 17.12
N GLU A 131 13.22 5.77 17.59
CA GLU A 131 14.56 6.23 17.26
C GLU A 131 15.36 6.35 18.54
N TYR A 132 16.61 5.89 18.53
CA TYR A 132 17.53 6.06 19.63
C TYR A 132 18.90 6.57 19.12
N ASN A 133 19.35 7.68 19.68
CA ASN A 133 20.62 8.31 19.39
C ASN A 133 21.62 7.93 20.50
N PHE A 134 22.57 7.06 20.20
CA PHE A 134 23.66 6.71 21.12
C PHE A 134 24.54 7.94 21.38
N ASN A 135 24.75 8.73 20.34
CA ASN A 135 25.44 10.03 20.33
C ASN A 135 25.03 10.80 19.08
N ASN A 136 25.58 11.98 18.85
CA ASN A 136 25.25 12.86 17.72
C ASN A 136 25.54 12.25 16.32
N LYS A 137 26.19 11.11 16.24
CA LYS A 137 26.63 10.49 14.98
C LYS A 137 26.13 9.06 14.79
N ASN A 138 25.60 8.44 15.84
CA ASN A 138 25.18 7.03 15.80
C ASN A 138 23.74 6.94 16.26
N ASN A 139 22.89 6.39 15.43
CA ASN A 139 21.47 6.17 15.76
C ASN A 139 20.95 4.82 15.26
N ILE A 140 19.86 4.37 15.85
CA ILE A 140 19.07 3.24 15.42
C ILE A 140 17.62 3.67 15.28
N ASN A 141 16.99 3.24 14.18
CA ASN A 141 15.59 3.47 13.89
C ASN A 141 14.89 2.14 13.69
N ILE A 142 13.77 1.97 14.35
CA ILE A 142 12.88 0.82 14.18
C ILE A 142 11.49 1.36 13.89
N ALA A 143 10.84 0.87 12.85
CA ALA A 143 9.45 1.23 12.58
C ALA A 143 8.61 0.03 12.16
N TYR A 144 7.40 -0.03 12.67
CA TYR A 144 6.33 -0.90 12.22
C TYR A 144 5.26 -0.06 11.52
N THR A 145 4.80 -0.51 10.37
CA THR A 145 3.65 0.08 9.67
C THR A 145 2.70 -1.05 9.28
N GLY A 146 1.44 -0.91 9.63
CA GLY A 146 0.39 -1.87 9.31
C GLY A 146 -0.82 -1.18 8.70
N SER A 147 -1.46 -1.84 7.74
CA SER A 147 -2.78 -1.46 7.20
C SER A 147 -3.65 -2.71 7.16
N TYR A 148 -4.88 -2.58 7.59
CA TYR A 148 -5.84 -3.67 7.65
C TYR A 148 -7.22 -3.20 7.21
N THR A 149 -7.77 -3.86 6.20
CA THR A 149 -9.11 -3.61 5.68
C THR A 149 -9.89 -4.92 5.70
N PRO A 150 -10.55 -5.24 6.84
CA PRO A 150 -11.36 -6.44 6.96
C PRO A 150 -12.70 -6.27 6.24
N ASP A 151 -13.25 -7.38 5.77
CA ASP A 151 -14.62 -7.52 5.30
C ASP A 151 -15.07 -6.38 4.36
N GLN A 152 -14.17 -5.95 3.45
CA GLN A 152 -14.55 -4.97 2.44
C GLN A 152 -15.60 -5.58 1.52
N TYR A 153 -16.79 -5.01 1.52
CA TYR A 153 -17.87 -5.38 0.64
C TYR A 153 -18.02 -4.39 -0.51
N ASN A 154 -18.01 -4.92 -1.73
CA ASN A 154 -18.29 -4.17 -2.94
C ASN A 154 -19.45 -4.85 -3.67
N ASN A 155 -20.45 -4.06 -4.06
CA ASN A 155 -21.54 -4.51 -4.92
C ASN A 155 -21.57 -3.63 -6.17
N SER A 156 -21.42 -4.24 -7.33
CA SER A 156 -21.54 -3.59 -8.64
C SER A 156 -22.81 -4.09 -9.32
N ARG A 157 -23.64 -3.15 -9.76
CA ARG A 157 -24.83 -3.40 -10.57
C ARG A 157 -24.67 -2.68 -11.89
N THR A 158 -24.67 -3.46 -12.95
CA THR A 158 -24.57 -2.94 -14.32
C THR A 158 -25.89 -3.16 -15.03
N SER A 159 -26.37 -2.17 -15.75
CA SER A 159 -27.52 -2.27 -16.66
C SER A 159 -27.20 -1.60 -17.99
N GLY A 160 -27.61 -2.20 -19.09
CA GLY A 160 -27.34 -1.65 -20.41
C GLY A 160 -27.99 -2.44 -21.55
N ASN A 161 -27.63 -2.06 -22.75
CA ASN A 161 -28.17 -2.65 -23.97
C ASN A 161 -27.53 -4.01 -24.33
N TYR A 162 -26.57 -4.50 -23.56
CA TYR A 162 -25.91 -5.78 -23.80
C TYR A 162 -26.23 -6.79 -22.70
N GLN A 163 -26.12 -6.35 -21.43
CA GLN A 163 -26.38 -7.18 -20.27
C GLN A 163 -26.87 -6.36 -19.08
N THR A 164 -27.51 -7.07 -18.16
CA THR A 164 -27.69 -6.64 -16.78
C THR A 164 -26.93 -7.58 -15.87
N SER A 165 -26.12 -7.05 -14.96
CA SER A 165 -25.35 -7.91 -14.06
C SER A 165 -25.29 -7.38 -12.64
N ASN A 166 -25.10 -8.30 -11.70
CA ASN A 166 -24.84 -8.03 -10.31
C ASN A 166 -23.58 -8.77 -9.86
N VAL A 167 -22.65 -8.04 -9.28
CA VAL A 167 -21.40 -8.60 -8.76
C VAL A 167 -21.29 -8.25 -7.28
N ASP A 168 -21.23 -9.26 -6.43
CA ASP A 168 -20.87 -9.13 -5.03
C ASP A 168 -19.43 -9.56 -4.81
N LYS A 169 -18.63 -8.70 -4.19
CA LYS A 169 -17.22 -8.98 -3.92
C LYS A 169 -16.87 -8.66 -2.48
N TYR A 170 -16.25 -9.63 -1.81
CA TYR A 170 -15.71 -9.51 -0.46
C TYR A 170 -14.20 -9.56 -0.53
N ILE A 171 -13.52 -8.65 0.17
CA ILE A 171 -12.07 -8.53 0.14
C ILE A 171 -11.56 -8.33 1.55
N ASP A 172 -10.56 -9.12 1.94
CA ASP A 172 -9.73 -8.92 3.13
C ASP A 172 -8.33 -8.54 2.71
N ASN A 173 -7.88 -7.35 3.08
CA ASN A 173 -6.52 -6.89 2.79
C ASN A 173 -5.77 -6.62 4.07
N GLN A 174 -4.54 -7.09 4.12
CA GLN A 174 -3.62 -6.83 5.22
C GLN A 174 -2.21 -6.61 4.71
N MET A 175 -1.57 -5.56 5.18
CA MET A 175 -0.16 -5.28 4.95
C MET A 175 0.53 -4.96 6.27
N ARG A 176 1.72 -5.51 6.48
CA ARG A 176 2.60 -5.24 7.62
C ARG A 176 4.01 -5.03 7.09
N ASN A 177 4.67 -4.01 7.60
CA ASN A 177 6.07 -3.74 7.28
C ASN A 177 6.83 -3.41 8.56
N ILE A 178 8.00 -4.00 8.72
CA ILE A 178 8.95 -3.70 9.79
C ILE A 178 10.23 -3.23 9.12
N THR A 179 10.77 -2.11 9.58
CA THR A 179 12.06 -1.58 9.13
C THR A 179 13.01 -1.43 10.31
N LEU A 180 14.26 -1.75 10.10
CA LEU A 180 15.35 -1.53 11.03
C LEU A 180 16.49 -0.82 10.28
N GLN A 181 17.02 0.26 10.85
CA GLN A 181 18.15 1.01 10.29
C GLN A 181 19.11 1.40 11.41
N TYR A 182 20.39 1.23 11.17
CA TYR A 182 21.46 1.71 12.02
C TYR A 182 22.40 2.59 11.20
N HIS A 183 22.62 3.79 11.66
CA HIS A 183 23.58 4.73 11.11
C HIS A 183 24.74 4.94 12.07
N SER A 184 25.95 4.87 11.57
CA SER A 184 27.18 5.12 12.34
C SER A 184 27.89 6.39 11.92
N GLY A 185 28.55 7.03 12.87
CA GLY A 185 29.33 8.28 12.64
C GLY A 185 30.56 8.13 11.76
N PHE A 186 30.96 6.89 11.44
CA PHE A 186 32.04 6.65 10.48
C PHE A 186 31.53 6.33 9.07
N GLY A 187 30.23 6.56 8.82
CA GLY A 187 29.60 6.45 7.51
C GLY A 187 29.10 5.06 7.14
N LEU A 188 28.96 4.13 8.11
CA LEU A 188 28.34 2.83 7.89
C LEU A 188 26.83 2.92 8.14
N ASP A 189 26.03 2.54 7.15
CA ASP A 189 24.58 2.40 7.18
C ASP A 189 24.21 0.93 7.01
N ILE A 190 23.56 0.32 8.01
CA ILE A 190 23.05 -1.06 7.93
C ILE A 190 21.56 -1.01 8.14
N GLY A 191 20.83 -1.77 7.35
CA GLY A 191 19.40 -1.84 7.53
C GLY A 191 18.74 -3.00 6.83
N GLY A 192 17.45 -3.11 7.07
CA GLY A 192 16.61 -4.08 6.40
C GLY A 192 15.15 -3.82 6.62
N ASP A 193 14.34 -4.45 5.80
CA ASP A 193 12.90 -4.46 5.92
C ASP A 193 12.30 -5.84 5.71
N TYR A 194 11.20 -6.08 6.38
CA TYR A 194 10.31 -7.19 6.13
C TYR A 194 8.92 -6.68 5.81
N THR A 195 8.38 -7.09 4.67
CA THR A 195 7.00 -6.78 4.27
C THR A 195 6.22 -8.07 4.11
N TYR A 196 5.08 -8.12 4.77
CA TYR A 196 4.06 -9.14 4.60
C TYR A 196 2.80 -8.49 4.03
N TYR A 197 2.28 -9.04 2.95
CA TYR A 197 0.99 -8.65 2.38
C TYR A 197 0.13 -9.88 2.15
N THR A 198 -1.16 -9.77 2.44
CA THR A 198 -2.15 -10.75 2.04
C THR A 198 -3.43 -10.06 1.59
N SER A 199 -4.04 -10.59 0.55
CA SER A 199 -5.35 -10.18 0.05
C SER A 199 -6.13 -11.44 -0.26
N ASN A 200 -7.28 -11.62 0.37
CA ASN A 200 -8.22 -12.68 0.04
C ASN A 200 -9.47 -12.04 -0.56
N ASN A 201 -10.01 -12.64 -1.59
CA ASN A 201 -11.22 -12.14 -2.20
C ASN A 201 -12.17 -13.29 -2.57
N ALA A 202 -13.46 -13.03 -2.42
CA ALA A 202 -14.52 -13.89 -2.91
C ALA A 202 -15.49 -13.05 -3.75
N GLN A 203 -15.84 -13.55 -4.93
CA GLN A 203 -16.73 -12.84 -5.85
C GLN A 203 -17.83 -13.76 -6.35
N ARG A 204 -19.02 -13.19 -6.50
CA ARG A 204 -20.15 -13.84 -7.17
C ARG A 204 -20.64 -12.91 -8.27
N LEU A 205 -20.77 -13.45 -9.46
CA LEU A 205 -21.35 -12.76 -10.61
C LEU A 205 -22.66 -13.43 -11.01
N TYR A 206 -23.60 -12.60 -11.36
CA TYR A 206 -24.84 -12.94 -12.02
C TYR A 206 -25.05 -12.00 -13.21
N ALA A 207 -25.28 -12.54 -14.40
CA ALA A 207 -25.50 -11.74 -15.60
C ALA A 207 -26.63 -12.32 -16.44
N ASP A 208 -27.54 -11.44 -16.86
CA ASP A 208 -28.60 -11.68 -17.82
C ASP A 208 -28.28 -10.91 -19.10
N TYR A 209 -28.24 -11.60 -20.25
CA TYR A 209 -27.95 -11.01 -21.54
C TYR A 209 -29.22 -10.72 -22.33
N GLN A 210 -29.13 -9.82 -23.29
CA GLN A 210 -30.28 -9.43 -24.11
C GLN A 210 -30.84 -10.56 -24.97
N ASP A 211 -30.02 -11.57 -25.32
CA ASP A 211 -30.46 -12.76 -26.07
C ASP A 211 -31.21 -13.77 -25.19
N GLY A 212 -31.45 -13.43 -23.90
CA GLY A 212 -32.12 -14.28 -22.93
C GLY A 212 -31.20 -15.33 -22.27
N SER A 213 -29.93 -15.38 -22.64
CA SER A 213 -28.98 -16.24 -21.97
C SER A 213 -28.58 -15.67 -20.60
N GLN A 214 -28.17 -16.58 -19.71
CA GLN A 214 -27.72 -16.24 -18.36
C GLN A 214 -26.33 -16.80 -18.10
N SER A 215 -25.56 -16.10 -17.28
CA SER A 215 -24.27 -16.60 -16.82
C SER A 215 -24.06 -16.28 -15.35
N SER A 216 -23.43 -17.20 -14.65
CA SER A 216 -23.03 -16.97 -13.26
C SER A 216 -21.74 -17.70 -12.93
N PHE A 217 -21.01 -17.19 -11.94
CA PHE A 217 -19.93 -17.91 -11.30
C PHE A 217 -19.73 -17.44 -9.85
N SER A 218 -19.10 -18.30 -9.06
CA SER A 218 -18.44 -17.94 -7.82
C SER A 218 -16.92 -18.07 -8.01
N MET A 219 -16.16 -17.14 -7.46
CA MET A 219 -14.70 -17.13 -7.52
C MET A 219 -14.15 -16.89 -6.13
N VAL A 220 -13.09 -17.61 -5.78
CA VAL A 220 -12.25 -17.34 -4.61
C VAL A 220 -10.83 -17.17 -5.11
N GLY A 221 -10.19 -16.11 -4.65
CA GLY A 221 -8.81 -15.82 -4.98
C GLY A 221 -8.04 -15.24 -3.79
N GLY A 222 -6.74 -15.27 -3.88
CA GLY A 222 -5.90 -14.71 -2.85
C GLY A 222 -4.48 -14.48 -3.33
N GLN A 223 -3.84 -13.49 -2.73
CA GLN A 223 -2.43 -13.19 -2.91
C GLN A 223 -1.75 -13.11 -1.57
N LYS A 224 -0.55 -13.65 -1.49
CA LYS A 224 0.34 -13.55 -0.33
C LYS A 224 1.74 -13.22 -0.79
N ILE A 225 2.29 -12.10 -0.26
CA ILE A 225 3.64 -11.64 -0.55
C ILE A 225 4.43 -11.59 0.75
N ASP A 226 5.58 -12.28 0.76
CA ASP A 226 6.62 -12.18 1.77
C ASP A 226 7.87 -11.58 1.11
N ARG A 227 8.35 -10.44 1.61
CA ARG A 227 9.54 -9.76 1.10
C ARG A 227 10.49 -9.40 2.21
N TYR A 228 11.76 -9.74 2.03
CA TYR A 228 12.85 -9.39 2.93
C TYR A 228 13.89 -8.59 2.16
N SER A 229 14.46 -7.60 2.79
CA SER A 229 15.59 -6.85 2.25
C SER A 229 16.57 -6.54 3.38
N ILE A 230 17.86 -6.69 3.08
CA ILE A 230 18.96 -6.29 3.96
C ILE A 230 19.99 -5.56 3.14
N TYR A 231 20.65 -4.59 3.74
CA TYR A 231 21.72 -3.83 3.09
C TYR A 231 22.77 -3.36 4.10
N ALA A 232 23.95 -3.11 3.59
CA ALA A 232 25.03 -2.44 4.30
C ALA A 232 25.77 -1.53 3.32
N ASP A 233 25.83 -0.25 3.63
CA ASP A 233 26.48 0.78 2.82
C ASP A 233 27.53 1.49 3.64
N GLN A 234 28.66 1.82 3.01
CA GLN A 234 29.74 2.59 3.61
C GLN A 234 30.00 3.84 2.76
N LYS A 235 30.04 4.99 3.42
CA LYS A 235 30.43 6.27 2.84
C LYS A 235 31.72 6.75 3.52
N GLN A 236 32.73 7.09 2.73
CA GLN A 236 33.98 7.62 3.20
C GLN A 236 34.33 8.90 2.47
N SER A 237 34.58 9.97 3.21
CA SER A 237 35.17 11.19 2.66
C SER A 237 36.69 11.06 2.63
N LEU A 238 37.22 11.12 1.44
CA LEU A 238 38.68 11.05 1.19
C LEU A 238 39.27 12.47 1.10
N SER A 239 40.59 12.56 1.12
CA SER A 239 41.28 13.84 0.94
C SER A 239 40.93 14.48 -0.42
N LYS A 240 41.00 15.81 -0.50
CA LYS A 240 40.76 16.62 -1.73
C LYS A 240 39.31 16.62 -2.23
N GLY A 241 38.33 16.41 -1.35
CA GLY A 241 36.89 16.49 -1.71
C GLY A 241 36.33 15.26 -2.41
N TRP A 242 37.04 14.16 -2.48
CA TRP A 242 36.55 12.89 -2.99
C TRP A 242 35.71 12.20 -1.94
N ASN A 243 34.55 11.70 -2.37
CA ASN A 243 33.70 10.84 -1.55
C ASN A 243 33.59 9.48 -2.24
N LEU A 244 33.83 8.42 -1.47
CA LEU A 244 33.67 7.03 -1.91
C LEU A 244 32.47 6.43 -1.21
N GLY A 245 31.53 5.89 -1.98
CA GLY A 245 30.38 5.13 -1.47
C GLY A 245 30.40 3.73 -2.08
N TYR A 246 30.20 2.72 -1.23
CA TYR A 246 30.07 1.33 -1.65
C TYR A 246 29.15 0.58 -0.70
N GLY A 247 28.49 -0.44 -1.21
CA GLY A 247 27.54 -1.18 -0.42
C GLY A 247 27.16 -2.53 -1.02
N ILE A 248 26.45 -3.30 -0.23
CA ILE A 248 25.86 -4.59 -0.61
C ILE A 248 24.40 -4.60 -0.20
N SER A 249 23.54 -5.13 -1.04
CA SER A 249 22.15 -5.37 -0.68
C SER A 249 21.69 -6.72 -1.19
N TYR A 250 20.84 -7.36 -0.41
CA TYR A 250 20.16 -8.60 -0.75
C TYR A 250 18.66 -8.41 -0.59
N ARG A 251 17.89 -8.87 -1.57
CA ARG A 251 16.44 -8.86 -1.52
C ARG A 251 15.90 -10.20 -1.96
N PHE A 252 14.94 -10.70 -1.21
CA PHE A 252 14.18 -11.88 -1.52
C PHE A 252 12.69 -11.55 -1.46
N ALA A 253 11.92 -11.99 -2.46
CA ALA A 253 10.48 -11.89 -2.48
C ALA A 253 9.87 -13.23 -2.87
N LYS A 254 8.80 -13.60 -2.20
CA LYS A 254 7.94 -14.74 -2.55
C LYS A 254 6.53 -14.22 -2.74
N ASP A 255 5.94 -14.49 -3.90
CA ASP A 255 4.58 -14.15 -4.24
C ASP A 255 3.80 -15.44 -4.54
N LEU A 256 2.71 -15.64 -3.84
CA LEU A 256 1.74 -16.71 -4.05
C LEU A 256 0.44 -16.07 -4.47
N ASP A 257 -0.07 -16.44 -5.63
CA ASP A 257 -1.35 -15.98 -6.14
C ASP A 257 -2.17 -17.19 -6.58
N PHE A 258 -3.46 -17.17 -6.28
CA PHE A 258 -4.39 -18.20 -6.75
C PHE A 258 -5.76 -17.62 -7.06
N GLN A 259 -6.44 -18.22 -8.01
CA GLN A 259 -7.82 -17.93 -8.36
C GLN A 259 -8.52 -19.21 -8.79
N THR A 260 -9.63 -19.51 -8.16
CA THR A 260 -10.45 -20.69 -8.43
C THR A 260 -11.90 -20.29 -8.68
N TYR A 261 -12.51 -20.93 -9.65
CA TYR A 261 -13.90 -20.72 -10.01
C TYR A 261 -14.75 -21.92 -9.65
N ASP A 262 -15.95 -21.67 -9.20
CA ASP A 262 -16.97 -22.65 -8.88
C ASP A 262 -18.33 -22.17 -9.38
N LYS A 263 -19.27 -23.11 -9.56
CA LYS A 263 -20.66 -22.83 -9.98
C LYS A 263 -20.73 -22.02 -11.27
N VAL A 264 -19.87 -22.32 -12.21
CA VAL A 264 -19.86 -21.65 -13.51
C VAL A 264 -21.02 -22.14 -14.36
N THR A 265 -21.85 -21.22 -14.84
CA THR A 265 -22.96 -21.48 -15.76
C THR A 265 -22.95 -20.51 -16.93
N GLY A 266 -23.61 -20.89 -18.04
CA GLY A 266 -23.67 -20.06 -19.24
C GLY A 266 -22.38 -20.08 -20.07
N ASN A 267 -22.17 -19.04 -20.87
CA ASN A 267 -21.07 -18.97 -21.86
C ASN A 267 -19.78 -18.31 -21.31
N ILE A 268 -19.61 -18.29 -20.00
CA ILE A 268 -18.41 -17.74 -19.37
C ILE A 268 -17.28 -18.77 -19.42
N GLN A 269 -16.13 -18.38 -20.01
CA GLN A 269 -14.91 -19.15 -19.93
C GLN A 269 -14.13 -18.74 -18.70
N THR A 270 -13.85 -19.69 -17.82
CA THR A 270 -13.07 -19.48 -16.59
C THR A 270 -11.88 -20.43 -16.56
N GLN A 271 -10.78 -19.97 -16.01
CA GLN A 271 -9.58 -20.77 -15.81
C GLN A 271 -9.06 -20.59 -14.39
N ASN A 272 -8.89 -21.70 -13.67
CA ASN A 272 -8.21 -21.67 -12.39
C ASN A 272 -6.73 -21.36 -12.61
N THR A 273 -6.20 -20.45 -11.78
CA THR A 273 -4.80 -20.05 -11.84
C THR A 273 -4.13 -20.28 -10.50
N TYR A 274 -2.86 -20.62 -10.56
CA TYR A 274 -1.97 -20.71 -9.41
C TYR A 274 -0.59 -20.24 -9.83
N SER A 275 -0.03 -19.29 -9.08
CA SER A 275 1.32 -18.78 -9.30
C SER A 275 2.12 -18.82 -8.00
N ASN A 276 3.37 -19.22 -8.08
CA ASN A 276 4.33 -19.21 -6.99
C ASN A 276 5.65 -18.67 -7.52
N LEU A 277 5.79 -17.35 -7.44
CA LEU A 277 6.96 -16.64 -7.93
C LEU A 277 7.95 -16.41 -6.77
N ARG A 278 9.23 -16.55 -7.09
CA ARG A 278 10.33 -16.21 -6.19
C ARG A 278 11.29 -15.32 -6.93
N GLU A 279 11.58 -14.17 -6.37
CA GLU A 279 12.57 -13.23 -6.89
C GLU A 279 13.70 -13.08 -5.87
N GLN A 280 14.93 -13.20 -6.36
CA GLN A 280 16.13 -12.93 -5.58
C GLN A 280 16.95 -11.88 -6.34
N THR A 281 17.38 -10.86 -5.65
CA THR A 281 18.20 -9.80 -6.23
C THR A 281 19.39 -9.51 -5.32
N ASP A 282 20.59 -9.80 -5.82
CA ASP A 282 21.85 -9.47 -5.19
C ASP A 282 22.44 -8.26 -5.90
N ARG A 283 22.78 -7.22 -5.16
CA ARG A 283 23.56 -6.08 -5.69
C ARG A 283 24.84 -6.01 -4.91
N LYS A 284 25.95 -6.21 -5.63
CA LYS A 284 27.32 -6.05 -5.12
C LYS A 284 27.88 -4.76 -5.66
N ALA A 285 28.26 -3.85 -4.75
CA ALA A 285 28.97 -2.60 -4.99
C ALA A 285 28.22 -1.54 -5.83
N HIS A 286 28.07 -0.39 -5.24
CA HIS A 286 27.83 0.88 -5.92
C HIS A 286 29.11 1.72 -5.76
N VAL A 287 29.69 2.10 -6.84
CA VAL A 287 30.82 3.06 -6.87
C VAL A 287 30.30 4.34 -7.47
#